data_04740982649643f63fe1df82a01bbda0
#
_entry.id   04740982649643f63fe1df82a01bbda0
#
_cell.length_a   1.000
_cell.length_b   1.000
_cell.length_c   1.000
_cell.angle_alpha   90.00
_cell.angle_beta   90.00
_cell.angle_gamma   90.00
#
_symmetry.space_group_name_H-M   'P 1'
#
loop_
_entity.id
_entity.type
_entity.pdbx_description
1 polymer ?
#
loop_
_entity_poly.entity_id
_entity_poly.type
_entity_poly.pdbx_seq_one_letter_code
_entity_poly.pdbx_strand_id
1 'polypeptide(L)'
;AGPIVRYYDIDEQIQNRQVSVEKFTLGFRRFTYGLGKKVIISNCCAEIADQIFALDISTLSSATAWVAAILYTLQIYYDFSGYSDMAIGLGKIFGFDFLENFNYPYISTSVTEFWRRWHISLGSWFRDYIYIPLGGNRVSRIKWFRNILLVWMLTGVWHGAAWNFIF
;
A
#
# COMPACT_ATOMS: atom_id res chain seq x y z
N ALA A 1 -6.09 1.29 6.65
CA ALA A 1 -4.96 0.79 5.86
C ALA A 1 -5.35 -0.01 4.60
N GLY A 2 -6.61 -0.36 4.34
CA GLY A 2 -7.06 -1.04 3.11
C GLY A 2 -7.11 -0.13 1.88
N PRO A 3 -7.66 -0.61 0.76
CA PRO A 3 -7.93 0.23 -0.40
C PRO A 3 -8.80 1.41 -0.01
N ILE A 4 -8.39 2.62 -0.39
CA ILE A 4 -9.21 3.81 -0.21
C ILE A 4 -10.26 3.80 -1.31
N VAL A 5 -11.50 3.56 -0.92
CA VAL A 5 -12.64 3.48 -1.84
C VAL A 5 -13.32 4.84 -1.87
N ARG A 6 -13.49 5.39 -3.06
CA ARG A 6 -14.21 6.65 -3.28
C ARG A 6 -15.69 6.35 -3.52
N TYR A 7 -16.55 7.30 -3.21
CA TYR A 7 -18.00 7.10 -3.39
C TYR A 7 -18.35 6.71 -4.84
N TYR A 8 -17.78 7.39 -5.82
CA TYR A 8 -18.05 7.10 -7.23
C TYR A 8 -17.49 5.75 -7.72
N ASP A 9 -16.56 5.11 -6.97
CA ASP A 9 -16.09 3.77 -7.30
C ASP A 9 -17.10 2.69 -6.92
N ILE A 10 -18.06 3.01 -6.03
CA ILE A 10 -19.01 2.05 -5.47
C ILE A 10 -20.48 2.48 -5.54
N ASP A 11 -20.81 3.71 -5.96
CA ASP A 11 -22.19 4.23 -5.97
C ASP A 11 -23.14 3.35 -6.78
N GLU A 12 -22.76 2.95 -7.99
CA GLU A 12 -23.52 2.02 -8.81
C GLU A 12 -23.63 0.63 -8.16
N GLN A 13 -22.54 0.16 -7.52
CA GLN A 13 -22.51 -1.12 -6.86
C GLN A 13 -23.38 -1.15 -5.59
N ILE A 14 -23.54 -0.02 -4.89
CA ILE A 14 -24.43 0.06 -3.73
C ILE A 14 -25.87 -0.25 -4.11
N GLN A 15 -26.31 0.25 -5.25
CA GLN A 15 -27.68 0.08 -5.72
C GLN A 15 -27.90 -1.26 -6.44
N ASN A 16 -26.94 -1.71 -7.23
CA ASN A 16 -27.04 -2.83 -8.17
C ASN A 16 -26.11 -4.00 -7.85
N ARG A 17 -25.60 -4.11 -6.62
CA ARG A 17 -24.66 -5.17 -6.26
C ARG A 17 -25.31 -6.54 -6.38
N GLN A 18 -24.54 -7.48 -6.93
CA GLN A 18 -24.95 -8.87 -7.05
C GLN A 18 -24.03 -9.75 -6.21
N VAL A 19 -24.64 -10.51 -5.31
CA VAL A 19 -23.94 -11.56 -4.56
C VAL A 19 -24.18 -12.87 -5.29
N SER A 20 -23.10 -13.59 -5.59
CA SER A 20 -23.16 -14.90 -6.24
C SER A 20 -22.19 -15.88 -5.58
N VAL A 21 -22.43 -17.17 -5.74
CA VAL A 21 -21.54 -18.23 -5.27
C VAL A 21 -20.14 -18.09 -5.90
N GLU A 22 -20.08 -17.66 -7.15
CA GLU A 22 -18.83 -17.40 -7.84
C GLU A 22 -18.04 -16.26 -7.18
N LYS A 23 -18.69 -15.09 -6.96
CA LYS A 23 -18.06 -13.95 -6.27
C LYS A 23 -17.63 -14.30 -4.85
N PHE A 24 -18.46 -15.06 -4.14
CA PHE A 24 -18.12 -15.57 -2.81
C PHE A 24 -16.85 -16.44 -2.86
N THR A 25 -16.78 -17.41 -3.76
CA THR A 25 -15.63 -18.32 -3.90
C THR A 25 -14.35 -17.56 -4.26
N LEU A 26 -14.43 -16.64 -5.22
CA LEU A 26 -13.30 -15.79 -5.63
C LEU A 26 -12.83 -14.88 -4.48
N GLY A 27 -13.77 -14.27 -3.76
CA GLY A 27 -13.47 -13.40 -2.62
C GLY A 27 -12.85 -14.17 -1.46
N PHE A 28 -13.40 -15.35 -1.12
CA PHE A 28 -12.85 -16.23 -0.09
C PHE A 28 -11.42 -16.69 -0.42
N ARG A 29 -11.20 -17.11 -1.67
CA ARG A 29 -9.85 -17.48 -2.15
C ARG A 29 -8.88 -16.33 -2.04
N ARG A 30 -9.27 -15.13 -2.44
CA ARG A 30 -8.42 -13.94 -2.34
C ARG A 30 -8.12 -13.56 -0.89
N PHE A 31 -9.11 -13.62 -0.02
CA PHE A 31 -8.93 -13.41 1.42
C PHE A 31 -7.92 -14.40 2.01
N THR A 32 -8.04 -15.68 1.67
CA THR A 32 -7.13 -16.71 2.14
C THR A 32 -5.69 -16.48 1.67
N TYR A 33 -5.49 -16.06 0.40
CA TYR A 33 -4.15 -15.69 -0.08
C TYR A 33 -3.59 -14.47 0.65
N GLY A 34 -4.41 -13.45 0.90
CA GLY A 34 -4.02 -12.28 1.69
C GLY A 34 -3.61 -12.65 3.11
N LEU A 35 -4.40 -13.51 3.76
CA LEU A 35 -4.09 -14.03 5.09
C LEU A 35 -2.78 -14.84 5.08
N GLY A 36 -2.55 -15.69 4.09
CA GLY A 36 -1.30 -16.43 3.93
C GLY A 36 -0.08 -15.50 3.76
N LYS A 37 -0.20 -14.45 2.96
CA LYS A 37 0.84 -13.40 2.83
C LYS A 37 1.18 -12.79 4.19
N LYS A 38 0.18 -12.43 4.98
CA LYS A 38 0.36 -11.82 6.30
C LYS A 38 0.96 -12.81 7.30
N VAL A 39 0.34 -13.96 7.48
CA VAL A 39 0.69 -14.88 8.58
C VAL A 39 1.95 -15.69 8.28
N ILE A 40 2.10 -16.17 7.03
CA ILE A 40 3.20 -17.09 6.69
C ILE A 40 4.43 -16.30 6.24
N ILE A 41 4.29 -15.28 5.39
CA ILE A 41 5.44 -14.59 4.82
C ILE A 41 5.84 -13.39 5.66
N SER A 42 4.91 -12.45 5.86
CA SER A 42 5.23 -11.18 6.53
C SER A 42 5.68 -11.39 7.97
N ASN A 43 4.94 -12.18 8.76
CA ASN A 43 5.28 -12.42 10.17
C ASN A 43 6.64 -13.13 10.32
N CYS A 44 6.93 -14.13 9.49
CA CYS A 44 8.25 -14.80 9.52
C CYS A 44 9.39 -13.85 9.13
N CYS A 45 9.18 -13.00 8.12
CA CYS A 45 10.16 -11.98 7.76
C CYS A 45 10.37 -10.96 8.87
N ALA A 46 9.28 -10.54 9.54
CA ALA A 46 9.32 -9.62 10.66
C ALA A 46 10.15 -10.17 11.82
N GLU A 47 9.86 -11.38 12.25
CA GLU A 47 10.55 -12.01 13.39
C GLU A 47 12.07 -12.05 13.21
N ILE A 48 12.54 -12.41 12.00
CA ILE A 48 13.97 -12.47 11.73
C ILE A 48 14.56 -11.05 11.59
N ALA A 49 13.88 -10.15 10.90
CA ALA A 49 14.34 -8.77 10.73
C ALA A 49 14.47 -8.06 12.07
N ASP A 50 13.48 -8.18 12.96
CA ASP A 50 13.46 -7.56 14.28
C ASP A 50 14.59 -8.10 15.17
N GLN A 51 14.88 -9.39 15.12
CA GLN A 51 16.02 -9.98 15.82
C GLN A 51 17.35 -9.39 15.35
N ILE A 52 17.53 -9.21 14.05
CA ILE A 52 18.76 -8.63 13.49
C ILE A 52 18.86 -7.14 13.86
N PHE A 53 17.77 -6.37 13.79
CA PHE A 53 17.78 -4.95 14.15
C PHE A 53 18.00 -4.71 15.65
N ALA A 54 17.75 -5.71 16.50
CA ALA A 54 18.04 -5.65 17.93
C ALA A 54 19.52 -5.92 18.28
N LEU A 55 20.34 -6.36 17.32
CA LEU A 55 21.77 -6.59 17.54
C LEU A 55 22.54 -5.28 17.69
N ASP A 56 23.66 -5.32 18.44
CA ASP A 56 24.59 -4.20 18.50
C ASP A 56 25.21 -3.94 17.13
N ILE A 57 25.20 -2.67 16.69
CA ILE A 57 25.75 -2.24 15.40
C ILE A 57 27.23 -2.65 15.24
N SER A 58 28.00 -2.68 16.33
CA SER A 58 29.41 -3.09 16.33
C SER A 58 29.62 -4.57 15.94
N THR A 59 28.60 -5.40 16.13
CA THR A 59 28.64 -6.85 15.84
C THR A 59 28.01 -7.19 14.49
N LEU A 60 27.36 -6.21 13.83
CA LEU A 60 26.59 -6.43 12.61
C LEU A 60 27.50 -6.53 11.38
N SER A 61 27.52 -7.68 10.72
CA SER A 61 28.20 -7.80 9.42
C SER A 61 27.38 -7.14 8.30
N SER A 62 28.05 -6.69 7.24
CA SER A 62 27.37 -6.14 6.06
C SER A 62 26.38 -7.14 5.44
N ALA A 63 26.71 -8.42 5.42
CA ALA A 63 25.82 -9.45 4.91
C ALA A 63 24.54 -9.57 5.76
N THR A 64 24.69 -9.56 7.10
CA THR A 64 23.53 -9.60 8.02
C THR A 64 22.66 -8.36 7.87
N ALA A 65 23.26 -7.18 7.69
CA ALA A 65 22.51 -5.93 7.44
C ALA A 65 21.69 -5.99 6.14
N TRP A 66 22.26 -6.54 5.05
CA TRP A 66 21.54 -6.75 3.81
C TRP A 66 20.38 -7.75 3.96
N VAL A 67 20.60 -8.84 4.69
CA VAL A 67 19.52 -9.81 4.99
C VAL A 67 18.38 -9.13 5.72
N ALA A 68 18.67 -8.33 6.76
CA ALA A 68 17.65 -7.58 7.50
C ALA A 68 16.87 -6.61 6.56
N ALA A 69 17.58 -5.85 5.73
CA ALA A 69 16.95 -4.91 4.80
C ALA A 69 16.02 -5.61 3.79
N ILE A 70 16.43 -6.77 3.25
CA ILE A 70 15.60 -7.55 2.33
C ILE A 70 14.38 -8.11 3.05
N LEU A 71 14.56 -8.71 4.23
CA LEU A 71 13.44 -9.27 5.01
C LEU A 71 12.46 -8.19 5.44
N TYR A 72 12.92 -7.03 5.87
CA TYR A 72 12.07 -5.89 6.20
C TYR A 72 11.30 -5.37 4.97
N THR A 73 11.94 -5.31 3.82
CA THR A 73 11.30 -4.95 2.56
C THR A 73 10.17 -5.92 2.19
N LEU A 74 10.41 -7.23 2.33
CA LEU A 74 9.39 -8.26 2.10
C LEU A 74 8.28 -8.20 3.14
N GLN A 75 8.63 -7.99 4.41
CA GLN A 75 7.67 -7.81 5.50
C GLN A 75 6.66 -6.71 5.17
N ILE A 76 7.14 -5.48 4.91
CA ILE A 76 6.26 -4.34 4.62
C ILE A 76 5.35 -4.63 3.44
N TYR A 77 5.89 -5.20 2.37
CA TYR A 77 5.11 -5.50 1.17
C TYR A 77 4.05 -6.57 1.43
N TYR A 78 4.41 -7.70 2.01
CA TYR A 78 3.47 -8.79 2.23
C TYR A 78 2.48 -8.50 3.35
N ASP A 79 2.87 -7.70 4.35
CA ASP A 79 1.96 -7.20 5.37
C ASP A 79 0.83 -6.38 4.75
N PHE A 80 1.19 -5.36 3.99
CA PHE A 80 0.24 -4.41 3.47
C PHE A 80 -0.51 -4.94 2.23
N SER A 81 0.16 -5.64 1.32
CA SER A 81 -0.53 -6.26 0.19
C SER A 81 -1.45 -7.39 0.63
N GLY A 82 -1.06 -8.15 1.66
CA GLY A 82 -1.91 -9.18 2.27
C GLY A 82 -3.17 -8.58 2.89
N TYR A 83 -3.04 -7.49 3.63
CA TYR A 83 -4.19 -6.77 4.18
C TYR A 83 -5.12 -6.25 3.05
N SER A 84 -4.55 -5.67 1.98
CA SER A 84 -5.34 -5.21 0.83
C SER A 84 -6.07 -6.36 0.15
N ASP A 85 -5.43 -7.51 -0.03
CA ASP A 85 -6.07 -8.69 -0.61
C ASP A 85 -7.21 -9.22 0.26
N MET A 86 -7.04 -9.22 1.59
CA MET A 86 -8.13 -9.58 2.51
C MET A 86 -9.30 -8.61 2.39
N ALA A 87 -9.06 -7.31 2.34
CA ALA A 87 -10.10 -6.29 2.22
C ALA A 87 -10.85 -6.39 0.87
N ILE A 88 -10.12 -6.56 -0.25
CA ILE A 88 -10.73 -6.76 -1.57
C ILE A 88 -11.50 -8.09 -1.62
N GLY A 89 -10.96 -9.14 -1.00
CA GLY A 89 -11.61 -10.43 -0.90
C GLY A 89 -12.94 -10.35 -0.14
N LEU A 90 -12.96 -9.68 1.01
CA LEU A 90 -14.18 -9.42 1.78
C LEU A 90 -15.19 -8.59 0.98
N GLY A 91 -14.73 -7.50 0.33
CA GLY A 91 -15.59 -6.71 -0.54
C GLY A 91 -16.28 -7.58 -1.58
N LYS A 92 -15.53 -8.47 -2.23
CA LYS A 92 -16.06 -9.37 -3.26
C LYS A 92 -17.08 -10.37 -2.72
N ILE A 93 -16.87 -10.89 -1.50
CA ILE A 93 -17.85 -11.75 -0.80
C ILE A 93 -19.18 -11.02 -0.64
N PHE A 94 -19.15 -9.73 -0.31
CA PHE A 94 -20.34 -8.89 -0.16
C PHE A 94 -20.86 -8.29 -1.48
N GLY A 95 -20.30 -8.70 -2.63
CA GLY A 95 -20.75 -8.29 -3.95
C GLY A 95 -20.10 -7.00 -4.48
N PHE A 96 -19.12 -6.43 -3.76
CA PHE A 96 -18.37 -5.26 -4.19
C PHE A 96 -17.09 -5.66 -4.93
N ASP A 97 -16.77 -4.94 -5.99
CA ASP A 97 -15.52 -5.05 -6.73
C ASP A 97 -14.65 -3.81 -6.46
N PHE A 98 -13.71 -3.94 -5.52
CA PHE A 98 -12.76 -2.88 -5.17
C PHE A 98 -11.56 -2.88 -6.11
N LEU A 99 -10.96 -1.71 -6.29
CA LEU A 99 -9.76 -1.53 -7.10
C LEU A 99 -8.53 -2.18 -6.45
N GLU A 100 -7.59 -2.61 -7.32
CA GLU A 100 -6.30 -3.13 -6.87
C GLU A 100 -5.48 -2.04 -6.17
N ASN A 101 -4.82 -2.41 -5.07
CA ASN A 101 -3.99 -1.48 -4.30
C ASN A 101 -2.48 -1.70 -4.53
N PHE A 102 -2.10 -2.86 -5.04
CA PHE A 102 -0.71 -3.22 -5.36
C PHE A 102 -0.63 -3.91 -6.71
N ASN A 103 0.39 -3.57 -7.50
CA ASN A 103 0.68 -4.21 -8.79
C ASN A 103 2.18 -4.45 -8.96
N TYR A 104 2.73 -5.46 -8.26
CA TYR A 104 4.14 -5.86 -8.34
C TYR A 104 5.12 -4.67 -8.26
N PRO A 105 5.13 -3.88 -7.17
CA PRO A 105 5.88 -2.62 -7.11
C PRO A 105 7.39 -2.80 -7.26
N TYR A 106 7.95 -3.92 -6.84
CA TYR A 106 9.41 -4.13 -6.85
C TYR A 106 10.01 -4.49 -8.21
N ILE A 107 9.20 -4.68 -9.26
CA ILE A 107 9.70 -4.80 -10.64
C ILE A 107 9.79 -3.46 -11.36
N SER A 108 9.50 -2.35 -10.66
CA SER A 108 9.50 -1.00 -11.24
C SER A 108 10.90 -0.59 -11.65
N THR A 109 11.01 0.06 -12.81
CA THR A 109 12.27 0.58 -13.36
C THR A 109 12.50 2.07 -13.01
N SER A 110 11.54 2.71 -12.35
CA SER A 110 11.65 4.10 -11.91
C SER A 110 10.84 4.35 -10.63
N VAL A 111 11.22 5.39 -9.87
CA VAL A 111 10.49 5.83 -8.68
C VAL A 111 9.03 6.20 -9.00
N THR A 112 8.81 6.84 -10.15
CA THR A 112 7.46 7.20 -10.61
C THR A 112 6.62 5.95 -10.88
N GLU A 113 7.20 4.92 -11.49
CA GLU A 113 6.51 3.66 -11.74
C GLU A 113 6.24 2.92 -10.42
N PHE A 114 7.19 2.92 -9.48
CA PHE A 114 6.99 2.33 -8.16
C PHE A 114 5.75 2.90 -7.48
N TRP A 115 5.59 4.21 -7.38
CA TRP A 115 4.42 4.84 -6.77
C TRP A 115 3.10 4.66 -7.54
N ARG A 116 3.15 4.28 -8.81
CA ARG A 116 1.96 3.86 -9.57
C ARG A 116 1.54 2.42 -9.28
N ARG A 117 2.40 1.64 -8.65
CA ARG A 117 2.21 0.21 -8.35
C ARG A 117 2.06 -0.07 -6.85
N TRP A 118 2.50 0.85 -6.02
CA TRP A 118 2.44 0.81 -4.55
C TRP A 118 1.31 1.68 -4.03
N HIS A 119 0.43 1.11 -3.18
CA HIS A 119 -0.67 1.82 -2.53
C HIS A 119 -1.46 2.71 -3.49
N ILE A 120 -1.93 2.11 -4.60
CA ILE A 120 -2.50 2.78 -5.77
C ILE A 120 -3.68 3.66 -5.38
N SER A 121 -4.53 3.19 -4.46
CA SER A 121 -5.70 3.92 -4.00
C SER A 121 -5.34 5.23 -3.30
N LEU A 122 -4.34 5.23 -2.41
CA LEU A 122 -3.86 6.45 -1.74
C LEU A 122 -3.20 7.39 -2.74
N GLY A 123 -2.30 6.87 -3.59
CA GLY A 123 -1.62 7.66 -4.60
C GLY A 123 -2.59 8.34 -5.57
N SER A 124 -3.62 7.62 -6.02
CA SER A 124 -4.66 8.19 -6.88
C SER A 124 -5.51 9.22 -6.14
N TRP A 125 -5.84 9.00 -4.85
CA TRP A 125 -6.57 9.96 -4.04
C TRP A 125 -5.81 11.28 -3.90
N PHE A 126 -4.54 11.25 -3.48
CA PHE A 126 -3.71 12.46 -3.38
C PHE A 126 -3.50 13.15 -4.72
N ARG A 127 -3.34 12.38 -5.80
CA ARG A 127 -3.24 12.93 -7.15
C ARG A 127 -4.50 13.72 -7.51
N ASP A 128 -5.67 13.12 -7.34
CA ASP A 128 -6.91 13.66 -7.88
C ASP A 128 -7.47 14.80 -7.01
N TYR A 129 -7.31 14.70 -5.68
CA TYR A 129 -7.89 15.68 -4.75
C TYR A 129 -6.92 16.76 -4.30
N ILE A 130 -5.62 16.58 -4.46
CA ILE A 130 -4.61 17.56 -4.01
C ILE A 130 -3.70 17.99 -5.15
N TYR A 131 -3.00 17.04 -5.79
CA TYR A 131 -1.97 17.39 -6.75
C TYR A 131 -2.53 18.06 -8.01
N ILE A 132 -3.59 17.51 -8.62
CA ILE A 132 -4.23 18.07 -9.81
C ILE A 132 -4.90 19.43 -9.51
N PRO A 133 -5.70 19.61 -8.44
CA PRO A 133 -6.29 20.91 -8.09
C PRO A 133 -5.25 22.01 -7.83
N LEU A 134 -4.05 21.66 -7.35
CA LEU A 134 -2.94 22.61 -7.20
C LEU A 134 -2.22 22.96 -8.54
N GLY A 135 -2.73 22.43 -9.66
CA GLY A 135 -2.18 22.61 -11.00
C GLY A 135 -1.21 21.51 -11.47
N GLY A 136 -0.97 20.48 -10.62
CA GLY A 136 -0.15 19.33 -10.98
C GLY A 136 1.26 19.70 -11.45
N ASN A 137 1.65 19.17 -12.61
CA ASN A 137 2.91 19.48 -13.30
C ASN A 137 2.77 20.57 -14.38
N ARG A 138 1.57 21.16 -14.54
CA ARG A 138 1.29 22.20 -15.54
C ARG A 138 1.47 23.62 -14.99
N VAL A 139 2.42 23.78 -14.06
CA VAL A 139 2.73 25.05 -13.37
C VAL A 139 4.23 25.32 -13.43
N SER A 140 4.68 26.50 -12.96
CA SER A 140 6.11 26.80 -12.87
C SER A 140 6.85 25.81 -11.97
N ARG A 141 8.17 25.62 -12.18
CA ARG A 141 9.01 24.68 -11.40
C ARG A 141 8.87 24.86 -9.88
N ILE A 142 8.80 26.09 -9.39
CA ILE A 142 8.66 26.38 -7.96
C ILE A 142 7.31 25.88 -7.44
N LYS A 143 6.22 26.15 -8.16
CA LYS A 143 4.88 25.68 -7.80
C LYS A 143 4.78 24.16 -7.91
N TRP A 144 5.41 23.55 -8.90
CA TRP A 144 5.47 22.11 -9.04
C TRP A 144 6.18 21.44 -7.85
N PHE A 145 7.34 21.97 -7.44
CA PHE A 145 8.06 21.49 -6.26
C PHE A 145 7.22 21.63 -4.98
N ARG A 146 6.58 22.79 -4.79
CA ARG A 146 5.64 23.00 -3.69
C ARG A 146 4.52 21.95 -3.69
N ASN A 147 3.93 21.64 -4.85
CA ASN A 147 2.84 20.68 -4.95
C ASN A 147 3.29 19.27 -4.52
N ILE A 148 4.49 18.85 -4.94
CA ILE A 148 5.08 17.58 -4.50
C ILE A 148 5.31 17.58 -2.99
N LEU A 149 5.93 18.62 -2.45
CA LEU A 149 6.22 18.74 -1.01
C LEU A 149 4.93 18.69 -0.18
N LEU A 150 3.88 19.38 -0.60
CA LEU A 150 2.58 19.35 0.07
C LEU A 150 1.96 17.95 0.06
N VAL A 151 2.01 17.24 -1.07
CA VAL A 151 1.52 15.85 -1.14
C VAL A 151 2.29 14.96 -0.17
N TRP A 152 3.61 15.03 -0.12
CA TRP A 152 4.42 14.23 0.78
C TRP A 152 4.16 14.57 2.26
N MET A 153 4.09 15.84 2.61
CA MET A 153 3.78 16.28 3.96
C MET A 153 2.40 15.79 4.41
N LEU A 154 1.38 15.95 3.58
CA LEU A 154 0.03 15.48 3.89
C LEU A 154 -0.06 13.96 3.95
N THR A 155 0.70 13.25 3.13
CA THR A 155 0.82 11.79 3.22
C THR A 155 1.46 11.38 4.56
N GLY A 156 2.48 12.10 5.02
CA GLY A 156 3.10 11.88 6.34
C GLY A 156 2.10 12.08 7.47
N VAL A 157 1.38 13.21 7.48
CA VAL A 157 0.31 13.49 8.47
C VAL A 157 -0.77 12.40 8.45
N TRP A 158 -1.13 11.91 7.27
CA TRP A 158 -2.11 10.83 7.13
C TRP A 158 -1.61 9.50 7.73
N HIS A 159 -0.32 9.19 7.63
CA HIS A 159 0.27 7.98 8.21
C HIS A 159 0.30 8.00 9.74
N GLY A 160 0.40 9.16 10.37
CA GLY A 160 0.39 9.28 11.82
C GLY A 160 0.72 10.69 12.32
N ALA A 161 0.29 10.99 13.54
CA ALA A 161 0.48 12.29 14.19
C ALA A 161 1.86 12.43 14.89
N ALA A 162 2.82 11.57 14.60
CA ALA A 162 4.15 11.63 15.19
C ALA A 162 5.16 12.25 14.19
N TRP A 163 6.15 12.97 14.72
CA TRP A 163 7.14 13.70 13.92
C TRP A 163 7.94 12.84 12.95
N ASN A 164 8.19 11.57 13.29
CA ASN A 164 8.89 10.61 12.44
C ASN A 164 8.13 10.22 11.15
N PHE A 165 6.86 10.62 11.00
CA PHE A 165 6.10 10.47 9.75
C PHE A 165 6.12 11.72 8.88
N ILE A 166 6.55 12.86 9.43
CA ILE A 166 6.54 14.16 8.73
C ILE A 166 7.93 14.54 8.21
N PHE A 167 9.01 14.11 8.92
CA PHE A 167 10.42 14.39 8.61
C PHE A 167 11.21 13.13 8.29
#